data_62458327fe4c2d37918e5db19c38f0ae
#
_entry.id   62458327fe4c2d37918e5db19c38f0ae
#
_cell.length_a   1.000
_cell.length_b   1.000
_cell.length_c   1.000
_cell.angle_alpha   90.00
_cell.angle_beta   90.00
_cell.angle_gamma   90.00
#
_symmetry.space_group_name_H-M   'P 1'
#
loop_
_entity.id
_entity.type
_entity.pdbx_description
1 polymer ?
#
loop_
_entity_poly.entity_id
_entity_poly.type
_entity_poly.pdbx_seq_one_letter_code
_entity_poly.pdbx_strand_id
1 'polypeptide(L)'
;MKFLFYLLSLVPKSLFEYLIDIYLSLGVYKYSSGFKVTSKNIEIAFPDRNKKDVALLAKRSFKESIISGYESIYTWGRNDAKVNSNILRIENNYLINNLKENGLIAVSFHNRSVDMLLTWMNSQHTTTSLFKKIKNNTLNTYIKQRRESKNSKCYETNISGVKEIFKSLKNKNIV
;
A
#
# COMPACT_ATOMS: atom_id res chain seq x y z
N MET A 1 3.34 14.98 -12.61
CA MET A 1 2.97 13.92 -11.65
C MET A 1 2.88 14.45 -10.22
N LYS A 2 3.94 15.01 -9.61
CA LYS A 2 3.95 15.49 -8.21
C LYS A 2 2.78 16.43 -7.88
N PHE A 3 2.54 17.45 -8.69
CA PHE A 3 1.45 18.41 -8.49
C PHE A 3 0.07 17.76 -8.54
N LEU A 4 -0.15 16.82 -9.47
CA LEU A 4 -1.42 16.08 -9.57
C LEU A 4 -1.70 15.24 -8.31
N PHE A 5 -0.71 14.46 -7.84
CA PHE A 5 -0.86 13.68 -6.61
C PHE A 5 -1.06 14.57 -5.39
N TYR A 6 -0.37 15.71 -5.34
CA TYR A 6 -0.59 16.70 -4.28
C TYR A 6 -2.04 17.20 -4.27
N LEU A 7 -2.59 17.65 -5.41
CA LEU A 7 -3.98 18.09 -5.49
C LEU A 7 -4.97 16.97 -5.08
N LEU A 8 -4.80 15.77 -5.60
CA LEU A 8 -5.65 14.63 -5.25
C LEU A 8 -5.57 14.28 -3.75
N SER A 9 -4.41 14.46 -3.14
CA SER A 9 -4.22 14.21 -1.70
C SER A 9 -4.85 15.28 -0.80
N LEU A 10 -5.34 16.39 -1.35
CA LEU A 10 -6.07 17.41 -0.60
C LEU A 10 -7.51 17.00 -0.29
N VAL A 11 -8.08 16.08 -1.07
CA VAL A 11 -9.44 15.59 -0.84
C VAL A 11 -9.50 14.92 0.54
N PRO A 12 -10.39 15.35 1.45
CA PRO A 12 -10.55 14.71 2.75
C PRO A 12 -11.02 13.25 2.58
N LYS A 13 -10.48 12.34 3.41
CA LYS A 13 -10.84 10.91 3.36
C LYS A 13 -12.35 10.70 3.51
N SER A 14 -13.00 11.42 4.42
CA SER A 14 -14.44 11.33 4.65
C SER A 14 -15.25 11.72 3.41
N LEU A 15 -14.83 12.76 2.69
CA LEU A 15 -15.48 13.16 1.45
C LEU A 15 -15.27 12.09 0.37
N PHE A 16 -14.07 11.54 0.26
CA PHE A 16 -13.78 10.47 -0.69
C PHE A 16 -14.62 9.22 -0.40
N GLU A 17 -14.69 8.78 0.86
CA GLU A 17 -15.51 7.64 1.29
C GLU A 17 -17.00 7.87 1.00
N TYR A 18 -17.51 9.08 1.25
CA TYR A 18 -18.88 9.44 0.92
C TYR A 18 -19.17 9.34 -0.59
N LEU A 19 -18.27 9.84 -1.44
CA LEU A 19 -18.41 9.73 -2.89
C LEU A 19 -18.39 8.27 -3.36
N ILE A 20 -17.57 7.43 -2.74
CA ILE A 20 -17.55 5.98 -3.04
C ILE A 20 -18.87 5.32 -2.59
N ASP A 21 -19.44 5.70 -1.48
CA ASP A 21 -20.72 5.15 -1.03
C ASP A 21 -21.85 5.51 -1.99
N ILE A 22 -21.87 6.73 -2.54
CA ILE A 22 -22.79 7.13 -3.61
C ILE A 22 -22.56 6.25 -4.86
N TYR A 23 -21.32 6.13 -5.33
CA TYR A 23 -20.97 5.30 -6.48
C TYR A 23 -21.44 3.84 -6.31
N LEU A 24 -21.26 3.29 -5.10
CA LEU A 24 -21.69 1.93 -4.77
C LEU A 24 -23.22 1.81 -4.61
N SER A 25 -23.93 2.88 -4.24
CA SER A 25 -25.39 2.89 -4.15
C SER A 25 -26.06 2.90 -5.53
N LEU A 26 -25.44 3.59 -6.48
CA LEU A 26 -25.92 3.65 -7.87
C LEU A 26 -25.79 2.31 -8.63
N GLY A 27 -25.05 1.33 -8.08
CA GLY A 27 -24.90 0.01 -8.68
C GLY A 27 -24.02 -0.06 -9.93
N VAL A 28 -23.51 1.05 -10.42
CA VAL A 28 -22.67 1.15 -11.64
C VAL A 28 -21.38 0.34 -11.52
N TYR A 29 -20.83 0.23 -10.31
CA TYR A 29 -19.63 -0.55 -10.01
C TYR A 29 -19.69 -2.01 -10.48
N LYS A 30 -20.90 -2.60 -10.56
CA LYS A 30 -21.12 -4.00 -10.99
C LYS A 30 -20.63 -4.27 -12.42
N TYR A 31 -20.59 -3.23 -13.26
CA TYR A 31 -20.12 -3.33 -14.64
C TYR A 31 -18.59 -3.19 -14.76
N SER A 32 -17.91 -2.72 -13.71
CA SER A 32 -16.45 -2.56 -13.71
C SER A 32 -15.72 -3.90 -13.74
N SER A 33 -14.63 -3.98 -14.49
CA SER A 33 -13.76 -5.17 -14.53
C SER A 33 -13.17 -5.48 -13.14
N GLY A 34 -12.81 -4.45 -12.38
CA GLY A 34 -12.27 -4.61 -11.03
C GLY A 34 -13.26 -5.31 -10.08
N PHE A 35 -14.55 -4.93 -10.12
CA PHE A 35 -15.55 -5.60 -9.30
C PHE A 35 -15.79 -7.04 -9.73
N LYS A 36 -15.84 -7.31 -11.05
CA LYS A 36 -16.03 -8.68 -11.57
C LYS A 36 -14.91 -9.61 -11.10
N VAL A 37 -13.64 -9.15 -11.14
CA VAL A 37 -12.50 -9.90 -10.63
C VAL A 37 -12.61 -10.11 -9.12
N THR A 38 -12.94 -9.04 -8.36
CA THR A 38 -13.11 -9.13 -6.90
C THR A 38 -14.21 -10.14 -6.54
N SER A 39 -15.37 -10.08 -7.21
CA SER A 39 -16.49 -11.02 -6.98
C SER A 39 -16.06 -12.46 -7.23
N LYS A 40 -15.36 -12.70 -8.35
CA LYS A 40 -14.88 -14.05 -8.68
C LYS A 40 -13.87 -14.58 -7.68
N ASN A 41 -12.94 -13.73 -7.21
CA ASN A 41 -11.97 -14.12 -6.19
C ASN A 41 -12.65 -14.47 -4.86
N ILE A 42 -13.69 -13.72 -4.46
CA ILE A 42 -14.46 -14.02 -3.24
C ILE A 42 -15.26 -15.32 -3.38
N GLU A 43 -15.86 -15.58 -4.53
CA GLU A 43 -16.53 -16.86 -4.81
C GLU A 43 -15.57 -18.06 -4.64
N ILE A 44 -14.35 -17.94 -5.19
CA ILE A 44 -13.33 -19.00 -5.09
C ILE A 44 -12.84 -19.16 -3.66
N ALA A 45 -12.63 -18.07 -2.94
CA ALA A 45 -12.11 -18.11 -1.58
C ALA A 45 -13.14 -18.62 -0.54
N PHE A 46 -14.42 -18.48 -0.83
CA PHE A 46 -15.52 -18.85 0.08
C PHE A 46 -16.59 -19.67 -0.63
N PRO A 47 -16.26 -20.89 -1.10
CA PRO A 47 -17.16 -21.70 -1.94
C PRO A 47 -18.44 -22.13 -1.20
N ASP A 48 -18.39 -22.27 0.12
CA ASP A 48 -19.51 -22.75 0.95
C ASP A 48 -20.46 -21.63 1.39
N ARG A 49 -20.14 -20.36 1.08
CA ARG A 49 -21.03 -19.25 1.41
C ARG A 49 -22.17 -19.09 0.41
N ASN A 50 -23.33 -18.70 0.92
CA ASN A 50 -24.47 -18.40 0.04
C ASN A 50 -24.18 -17.18 -0.85
N LYS A 51 -24.85 -17.12 -2.01
CA LYS A 51 -24.64 -16.07 -3.02
C LYS A 51 -24.82 -14.64 -2.49
N LYS A 52 -25.75 -14.43 -1.53
CA LYS A 52 -26.02 -13.11 -0.94
C LYS A 52 -24.84 -12.61 -0.11
N ASP A 53 -24.26 -13.49 0.71
CA ASP A 53 -23.10 -13.15 1.54
C ASP A 53 -21.85 -12.94 0.71
N VAL A 54 -21.64 -13.76 -0.34
CA VAL A 54 -20.57 -13.56 -1.32
C VAL A 54 -20.67 -12.20 -1.99
N ALA A 55 -21.87 -11.82 -2.47
CA ALA A 55 -22.09 -10.52 -3.11
C ALA A 55 -21.84 -9.35 -2.15
N LEU A 56 -22.26 -9.46 -0.90
CA LEU A 56 -22.02 -8.44 0.12
C LEU A 56 -20.53 -8.31 0.44
N LEU A 57 -19.84 -9.43 0.60
CA LEU A 57 -18.39 -9.46 0.87
C LEU A 57 -17.59 -8.90 -0.32
N ALA A 58 -17.96 -9.26 -1.54
CA ALA A 58 -17.35 -8.72 -2.75
C ALA A 58 -17.51 -7.19 -2.86
N LYS A 59 -18.72 -6.67 -2.55
CA LYS A 59 -18.99 -5.22 -2.54
C LYS A 59 -18.09 -4.52 -1.49
N ARG A 60 -17.99 -5.06 -0.27
CA ARG A 60 -17.12 -4.53 0.79
C ARG A 60 -15.65 -4.57 0.39
N SER A 61 -15.16 -5.70 -0.10
CA SER A 61 -13.77 -5.86 -0.56
C SER A 61 -13.43 -4.89 -1.69
N PHE A 62 -14.35 -4.67 -2.62
CA PHE A 62 -14.16 -3.71 -3.71
C PHE A 62 -14.09 -2.27 -3.19
N LYS A 63 -14.95 -1.88 -2.24
CA LYS A 63 -14.87 -0.57 -1.55
C LYS A 63 -13.50 -0.38 -0.92
N GLU A 64 -13.03 -1.36 -0.14
CA GLU A 64 -11.72 -1.31 0.52
C GLU A 64 -10.56 -1.17 -0.46
N SER A 65 -10.64 -1.84 -1.63
CA SER A 65 -9.62 -1.72 -2.68
C SER A 65 -9.55 -0.30 -3.27
N ILE A 66 -10.70 0.37 -3.45
CA ILE A 66 -10.75 1.75 -3.92
C ILE A 66 -10.16 2.71 -2.87
N ILE A 67 -10.52 2.52 -1.59
CA ILE A 67 -10.01 3.34 -0.49
C ILE A 67 -8.49 3.13 -0.34
N SER A 68 -7.98 1.91 -0.51
CA SER A 68 -6.54 1.63 -0.53
C SER A 68 -5.82 2.41 -1.64
N GLY A 69 -6.43 2.51 -2.83
CA GLY A 69 -5.91 3.34 -3.92
C GLY A 69 -5.82 4.83 -3.53
N TYR A 70 -6.84 5.36 -2.88
CA TYR A 70 -6.83 6.73 -2.35
C TYR A 70 -5.71 6.93 -1.31
N GLU A 71 -5.53 5.99 -0.37
CA GLU A 71 -4.49 6.08 0.66
C GLU A 71 -3.08 6.06 0.06
N SER A 72 -2.86 5.30 -1.01
CA SER A 72 -1.61 5.36 -1.78
C SER A 72 -1.41 6.72 -2.44
N ILE A 73 -2.45 7.26 -3.09
CA ILE A 73 -2.42 8.62 -3.70
C ILE A 73 -2.11 9.67 -2.63
N TYR A 74 -2.73 9.59 -1.46
CA TYR A 74 -2.48 10.48 -0.33
C TYR A 74 -1.01 10.41 0.10
N THR A 75 -0.48 9.22 0.29
CA THR A 75 0.91 8.98 0.71
C THR A 75 1.91 9.53 -0.32
N TRP A 76 1.64 9.33 -1.60
CA TRP A 76 2.53 9.84 -2.65
C TRP A 76 2.40 11.36 -2.88
N GLY A 77 1.28 11.96 -2.51
CA GLY A 77 1.03 13.40 -2.67
C GLY A 77 1.52 14.25 -1.50
N ARG A 78 1.68 13.68 -0.29
CA ARG A 78 2.08 14.40 0.92
C ARG A 78 3.55 14.16 1.28
N ASN A 79 4.10 15.05 2.11
CA ASN A 79 5.41 14.82 2.71
C ASN A 79 5.33 13.76 3.82
N ASP A 80 6.46 13.16 4.13
CA ASP A 80 6.53 12.02 5.07
C ASP A 80 6.08 12.40 6.49
N ALA A 81 6.38 13.62 6.95
CA ALA A 81 5.93 14.11 8.25
C ALA A 81 4.39 14.13 8.34
N LYS A 82 3.70 14.61 7.27
CA LYS A 82 2.25 14.63 7.21
C LYS A 82 1.65 13.23 7.07
N VAL A 83 2.30 12.32 6.38
CA VAL A 83 1.87 10.91 6.30
C VAL A 83 1.98 10.26 7.68
N ASN A 84 3.13 10.40 8.34
CA ASN A 84 3.39 9.81 9.65
C ASN A 84 2.48 10.39 10.76
N SER A 85 2.05 11.65 10.66
CA SER A 85 1.12 12.24 11.63
C SER A 85 -0.27 11.59 11.66
N ASN A 86 -0.61 10.74 10.69
CA ASN A 86 -1.85 9.95 10.71
C ASN A 86 -1.71 8.61 11.46
N ILE A 87 -0.53 8.25 11.91
CA ILE A 87 -0.29 7.05 12.70
C ILE A 87 -0.66 7.39 14.15
N LEU A 88 -1.76 6.83 14.62
CA LEU A 88 -2.29 7.13 15.95
C LEU A 88 -1.57 6.35 17.06
N ARG A 89 -1.13 5.12 16.76
CA ARG A 89 -0.51 4.22 17.74
C ARG A 89 0.44 3.25 17.08
N ILE A 90 1.56 3.00 17.73
CA ILE A 90 2.55 1.98 17.35
C ILE A 90 2.74 1.09 18.58
N GLU A 91 2.45 -0.18 18.42
CA GLU A 91 2.65 -1.18 19.46
C GLU A 91 3.93 -1.97 19.20
N ASN A 92 4.59 -2.40 20.28
CA ASN A 92 5.79 -3.24 20.23
C ASN A 92 6.96 -2.67 19.40
N ASN A 93 7.06 -1.34 19.26
CA ASN A 93 8.13 -0.70 18.50
C ASN A 93 9.55 -1.09 18.96
N TYR A 94 9.69 -1.50 20.23
CA TYR A 94 10.93 -1.99 20.79
C TYR A 94 11.47 -3.22 20.07
N LEU A 95 10.61 -4.05 19.46
CA LEU A 95 11.02 -5.22 18.69
C LEU A 95 11.85 -4.85 17.46
N ILE A 96 11.55 -3.71 16.85
CA ILE A 96 12.30 -3.20 15.70
C ILE A 96 13.59 -2.51 16.15
N ASN A 97 13.54 -1.78 17.26
CA ASN A 97 14.69 -1.01 17.75
C ASN A 97 15.82 -1.88 18.32
N ASN A 98 15.47 -3.06 18.85
CA ASN A 98 16.45 -3.98 19.48
C ASN A 98 17.19 -4.88 18.47
N LEU A 99 16.90 -4.77 17.18
CA LEU A 99 17.46 -5.64 16.12
C LEU A 99 18.77 -5.13 15.53
N LYS A 100 19.47 -4.23 16.23
CA LYS A 100 20.74 -3.61 15.76
C LYS A 100 21.89 -4.60 15.47
N GLU A 101 21.81 -5.82 15.98
CA GLU A 101 22.88 -6.82 15.81
C GLU A 101 22.66 -7.75 14.61
N ASN A 102 21.43 -7.92 14.18
CA ASN A 102 21.06 -8.78 13.07
C ASN A 102 20.15 -8.03 12.08
N GLY A 103 20.18 -8.38 10.81
CA GLY A 103 19.18 -7.87 9.84
C GLY A 103 17.78 -8.38 10.18
N LEU A 104 16.76 -7.66 9.75
CA LEU A 104 15.36 -8.01 9.97
C LEU A 104 14.63 -8.24 8.64
N ILE A 105 13.90 -9.34 8.56
CA ILE A 105 12.89 -9.54 7.51
C ILE A 105 11.53 -9.13 8.08
N ALA A 106 11.00 -8.00 7.59
CA ALA A 106 9.68 -7.53 7.97
C ALA A 106 8.63 -8.15 7.04
N VAL A 107 7.69 -8.90 7.61
CA VAL A 107 6.58 -9.49 6.86
C VAL A 107 5.29 -8.78 7.21
N SER A 108 4.56 -8.33 6.20
CA SER A 108 3.27 -7.66 6.37
C SER A 108 2.23 -8.23 5.42
N PHE A 109 0.98 -8.22 5.85
CA PHE A 109 -0.14 -8.46 4.94
C PHE A 109 -0.30 -7.27 4.00
N HIS A 110 -0.63 -7.55 2.74
CA HIS A 110 -0.90 -6.50 1.75
C HIS A 110 -2.31 -5.91 1.96
N ASN A 111 -2.47 -5.24 3.10
CA ASN A 111 -3.67 -4.51 3.49
C ASN A 111 -3.66 -3.08 2.94
N ARG A 112 -4.67 -2.30 3.32
CA ARG A 112 -4.68 -0.85 3.13
C ARG A 112 -3.41 -0.21 3.70
N SER A 113 -3.05 0.96 3.15
CA SER A 113 -1.97 1.81 3.69
C SER A 113 -0.56 1.20 3.66
N VAL A 114 -0.26 0.27 2.75
CA VAL A 114 1.10 -0.29 2.61
C VAL A 114 2.13 0.78 2.34
N ASP A 115 1.82 1.77 1.49
CA ASP A 115 2.74 2.88 1.22
C ASP A 115 2.96 3.78 2.45
N MET A 116 1.94 3.91 3.33
CA MET A 116 2.09 4.62 4.61
C MET A 116 3.00 3.85 5.57
N LEU A 117 2.83 2.52 5.68
CA LEU A 117 3.72 1.66 6.46
C LEU A 117 5.17 1.78 6.00
N LEU A 118 5.42 1.73 4.68
CA LEU A 118 6.76 1.92 4.11
C LEU A 118 7.32 3.30 4.45
N THR A 119 6.51 4.36 4.33
CA THR A 119 6.93 5.72 4.68
C THR A 119 7.34 5.82 6.15
N TRP A 120 6.56 5.22 7.05
CA TRP A 120 6.89 5.18 8.46
C TRP A 120 8.17 4.39 8.73
N MET A 121 8.30 3.18 8.22
CA MET A 121 9.50 2.36 8.39
C MET A 121 10.75 3.08 7.87
N ASN A 122 10.67 3.72 6.70
CA ASN A 122 11.76 4.50 6.12
C ASN A 122 12.16 5.71 6.98
N SER A 123 11.24 6.24 7.77
CA SER A 123 11.53 7.36 8.69
C SER A 123 12.26 6.91 9.97
N GLN A 124 12.15 5.63 10.33
CA GLN A 124 12.76 5.08 11.54
C GLN A 124 14.07 4.32 11.26
N HIS A 125 14.15 3.64 10.13
CA HIS A 125 15.21 2.67 9.83
C HIS A 125 15.64 2.73 8.35
N THR A 126 16.83 2.18 8.09
CA THR A 126 17.24 1.88 6.72
C THR A 126 16.51 0.63 6.24
N THR A 127 15.72 0.77 5.18
CA THR A 127 14.92 -0.32 4.63
C THR A 127 15.27 -0.62 3.17
N THR A 128 15.12 -1.86 2.77
CA THR A 128 15.22 -2.26 1.37
C THR A 128 14.03 -3.12 1.00
N SER A 129 13.29 -2.72 -0.01
CA SER A 129 12.09 -3.43 -0.46
C SER A 129 12.12 -3.75 -1.94
N LEU A 130 11.28 -4.72 -2.35
CA LEU A 130 11.04 -5.02 -3.75
C LEU A 130 9.71 -4.44 -4.22
N PHE A 131 9.64 -4.06 -5.49
CA PHE A 131 8.39 -3.64 -6.10
C PHE A 131 8.25 -4.18 -7.52
N LYS A 132 7.01 -4.40 -7.95
CA LYS A 132 6.72 -4.75 -9.33
C LYS A 132 6.65 -3.49 -10.18
N LYS A 133 7.43 -3.45 -11.27
CA LYS A 133 7.43 -2.33 -12.21
C LYS A 133 6.04 -2.09 -12.82
N ILE A 134 5.64 -0.84 -12.85
CA ILE A 134 4.40 -0.38 -13.48
C ILE A 134 4.69 -0.08 -14.96
N LYS A 135 3.74 -0.40 -15.85
CA LYS A 135 3.88 -0.20 -17.31
C LYS A 135 4.15 1.26 -17.69
N ASN A 136 3.55 2.23 -17.00
CA ASN A 136 3.80 3.65 -17.23
C ASN A 136 5.11 4.07 -16.55
N ASN A 137 6.15 4.33 -17.34
CA ASN A 137 7.49 4.65 -16.84
C ASN A 137 7.52 5.94 -15.98
N THR A 138 6.78 6.97 -16.35
CA THR A 138 6.73 8.24 -15.58
C THR A 138 6.12 8.02 -14.20
N LEU A 139 5.02 7.27 -14.13
CA LEU A 139 4.36 6.90 -12.89
C LEU A 139 5.27 5.98 -12.05
N ASN A 140 5.90 4.99 -12.69
CA ASN A 140 6.83 4.08 -12.05
C ASN A 140 7.99 4.80 -11.37
N THR A 141 8.64 5.72 -12.08
CA THR A 141 9.75 6.52 -11.54
C THR A 141 9.29 7.38 -10.36
N TYR A 142 8.13 8.02 -10.49
CA TYR A 142 7.59 8.85 -9.42
C TYR A 142 7.28 8.04 -8.15
N ILE A 143 6.58 6.91 -8.28
CA ILE A 143 6.23 6.05 -7.14
C ILE A 143 7.49 5.48 -6.49
N LYS A 144 8.46 5.03 -7.29
CA LYS A 144 9.76 4.59 -6.78
C LYS A 144 10.41 5.66 -5.92
N GLN A 145 10.51 6.90 -6.43
CA GLN A 145 11.06 8.04 -5.69
C GLN A 145 10.31 8.33 -4.39
N ARG A 146 8.98 8.12 -4.37
CA ARG A 146 8.17 8.31 -3.15
C ARG A 146 8.35 7.20 -2.12
N ARG A 147 8.68 5.99 -2.55
CA ARG A 147 8.98 4.84 -1.69
C ARG A 147 10.42 4.81 -1.19
N GLU A 148 11.31 5.60 -1.78
CA GLU A 148 12.69 5.73 -1.37
C GLU A 148 12.88 6.92 -0.41
N SER A 149 13.87 6.81 0.45
CA SER A 149 14.35 7.89 1.32
C SER A 149 15.88 8.01 1.22
N LYS A 150 16.48 8.89 2.00
CA LYS A 150 17.96 9.04 2.03
C LYS A 150 18.66 7.70 2.23
N ASN A 151 18.13 6.86 3.13
CA ASN A 151 18.77 5.61 3.54
C ASN A 151 18.02 4.36 3.06
N SER A 152 16.84 4.51 2.43
CA SER A 152 15.98 3.38 2.05
C SER A 152 15.81 3.30 0.54
N LYS A 153 15.84 2.08 0.01
CA LYS A 153 15.81 1.80 -1.42
C LYS A 153 14.73 0.80 -1.81
N CYS A 154 14.18 1.02 -3.01
CA CYS A 154 13.25 0.09 -3.66
C CYS A 154 13.87 -0.48 -4.94
N TYR A 155 13.92 -1.80 -5.05
CA TYR A 155 14.42 -2.50 -6.23
C TYR A 155 13.30 -3.23 -6.97
N GLU A 156 13.47 -3.41 -8.28
CA GLU A 156 12.53 -4.22 -9.06
C GLU A 156 12.61 -5.69 -8.63
N THR A 157 11.46 -6.39 -8.70
CA THR A 157 11.37 -7.83 -8.39
C THR A 157 12.03 -8.65 -9.51
N ASN A 158 13.34 -8.78 -9.43
CA ASN A 158 14.20 -9.56 -10.31
C ASN A 158 15.43 -10.08 -9.55
N ILE A 159 16.28 -10.86 -10.20
CA ILE A 159 17.47 -11.45 -9.58
C ILE A 159 18.39 -10.38 -8.96
N SER A 160 18.57 -9.24 -9.63
CA SER A 160 19.39 -8.14 -9.11
C SER A 160 18.78 -7.54 -7.84
N GLY A 161 17.46 -7.30 -7.83
CA GLY A 161 16.75 -6.81 -6.65
C GLY A 161 16.86 -7.76 -5.45
N VAL A 162 16.74 -9.08 -5.70
CA VAL A 162 16.90 -10.09 -4.65
C VAL A 162 18.33 -10.07 -4.06
N LYS A 163 19.36 -9.89 -4.90
CA LYS A 163 20.74 -9.73 -4.41
C LYS A 163 20.89 -8.53 -3.48
N GLU A 164 20.23 -7.40 -3.78
CA GLU A 164 20.26 -6.22 -2.91
C GLU A 164 19.52 -6.44 -1.57
N ILE A 165 18.46 -7.27 -1.54
CA ILE A 165 17.83 -7.72 -0.29
C ILE A 165 18.84 -8.48 0.60
N PHE A 166 19.53 -9.48 0.05
CA PHE A 166 20.55 -10.22 0.81
C PHE A 166 21.70 -9.32 1.30
N LYS A 167 22.17 -8.39 0.45
CA LYS A 167 23.19 -7.43 0.83
C LYS A 167 22.71 -6.51 1.95
N SER A 168 21.47 -6.05 1.90
CA SER A 168 20.86 -5.20 2.92
C SER A 168 20.77 -5.95 4.27
N LEU A 169 20.32 -7.22 4.26
CA LEU A 169 20.30 -8.07 5.46
C LEU A 169 21.69 -8.26 6.08
N LYS A 170 22.72 -8.53 5.26
CA LYS A 170 24.10 -8.63 5.72
C LYS A 170 24.62 -7.34 6.37
N ASN A 171 24.10 -6.19 5.90
CA ASN A 171 24.40 -4.88 6.48
C ASN A 171 23.49 -4.53 7.68
N LYS A 172 22.77 -5.52 8.23
CA LYS A 172 21.91 -5.39 9.43
C LYS A 172 20.75 -4.41 9.23
N ASN A 173 20.26 -4.24 8.01
CA ASN A 173 19.10 -3.40 7.69
C ASN A 173 17.81 -4.22 7.70
N ILE A 174 16.68 -3.52 7.57
CA ILE A 174 15.34 -4.10 7.42
C ILE A 174 15.04 -4.35 5.95
N VAL A 175 14.48 -5.50 5.62
CA VAL A 175 13.99 -5.84 4.29
C VAL A 175 12.55 -6.32 4.33
#